data_3064d16911430e878319c8b11e24f827
#
_entry.id   3064d16911430e878319c8b11e24f827
#
_cell.length_a   1.000
_cell.length_b   1.000
_cell.length_c   1.000
_cell.angle_alpha   90.00
_cell.angle_beta   90.00
_cell.angle_gamma   90.00
#
_symmetry.space_group_name_H-M   'P 1'
#
loop_
_entity.id
_entity.type
_entity.pdbx_description
1 polymer ?
#
loop_
_entity_poly.entity_id
_entity_poly.type
_entity_poly.pdbx_seq_one_letter_code
_entity_poly.pdbx_strand_id
1 'polypeptide(L)'
;MSLPQYGIGWNPNEFNKFFGLRTGGYGDSLRNDVKKYYGSTVYLSGRGEAIPLKENYCEIDNDTKDKYGVPVLKFRYKWSDYELKQVKHMHDTFEEIAYNMGGIPLGTKPTKKDNYGISVPGEIIHEVGTTRMGNDPKTSVVNKYERLHDVDNVYVVDAAPFVSQADKNPTWTIMALSMRTSEYIISELKKKNV
;
A
#
# COMPACT_ATOMS: atom_id res chain seq x y z
N MET A 1 1.90 -0.80 4.00
CA MET A 1 1.37 -1.47 2.79
C MET A 1 -0.07 -1.09 2.59
N SER A 2 -0.44 -0.56 1.45
CA SER A 2 -1.82 -0.11 1.21
C SER A 2 -2.69 -1.28 0.80
N LEU A 3 -3.93 -1.30 1.27
CA LEU A 3 -4.98 -2.18 0.77
C LEU A 3 -5.34 -1.81 -0.67
N PRO A 4 -5.99 -2.70 -1.44
CA PRO A 4 -6.24 -2.49 -2.86
C PRO A 4 -6.91 -1.14 -3.12
N GLN A 5 -6.40 -0.45 -4.11
CA GLN A 5 -6.96 0.80 -4.55
C GLN A 5 -8.18 0.51 -5.44
N TYR A 6 -9.34 0.83 -4.93
CA TYR A 6 -10.49 1.05 -5.76
C TYR A 6 -10.69 2.56 -5.88
N GLY A 7 -10.49 3.17 -7.00
CA GLY A 7 -10.56 4.63 -7.18
C GLY A 7 -11.89 5.06 -7.78
N ILE A 8 -12.36 6.24 -7.44
CA ILE A 8 -13.35 6.93 -8.27
C ILE A 8 -12.57 7.46 -9.47
N GLY A 9 -12.73 6.84 -10.61
CA GLY A 9 -12.05 7.26 -11.83
C GLY A 9 -12.65 6.59 -13.04
N TRP A 10 -12.69 7.36 -14.12
CA TRP A 10 -13.11 6.84 -15.40
C TRP A 10 -11.91 6.13 -16.05
N ASN A 11 -11.92 4.80 -16.06
CA ASN A 11 -10.93 4.00 -16.74
C ASN A 11 -11.57 3.26 -17.92
N PRO A 12 -11.24 3.59 -19.17
CA PRO A 12 -11.80 2.93 -20.34
C PRO A 12 -11.60 1.40 -20.35
N ASN A 13 -10.55 0.90 -19.72
CA ASN A 13 -10.28 -0.53 -19.66
C ASN A 13 -11.21 -1.25 -18.64
N GLU A 14 -11.61 -0.57 -17.59
CA GLU A 14 -12.59 -1.11 -16.62
C GLU A 14 -14.01 -1.03 -17.19
N PHE A 15 -14.30 -0.02 -17.98
CA PHE A 15 -15.51 0.05 -18.77
C PHE A 15 -15.65 -1.17 -19.69
N ASN A 16 -14.60 -1.56 -20.39
CA ASN A 16 -14.60 -2.77 -21.22
C ASN A 16 -14.77 -4.05 -20.40
N LYS A 17 -14.16 -4.16 -19.22
CA LYS A 17 -14.39 -5.26 -18.29
C LYS A 17 -15.84 -5.31 -17.80
N PHE A 18 -16.41 -4.18 -17.45
CA PHE A 18 -17.79 -4.07 -17.01
C PHE A 18 -18.78 -4.49 -18.10
N PHE A 19 -18.58 -3.99 -19.33
CA PHE A 19 -19.44 -4.35 -20.46
C PHE A 19 -19.24 -5.81 -20.87
N GLY A 20 -18.03 -6.31 -20.90
CA GLY A 20 -17.76 -7.72 -21.20
C GLY A 20 -18.39 -8.69 -20.20
N LEU A 21 -18.52 -8.29 -18.94
CA LEU A 21 -19.13 -9.13 -17.89
C LEU A 21 -20.68 -9.09 -17.88
N ARG A 22 -21.30 -8.02 -18.36
CA ARG A 22 -22.76 -7.84 -18.22
C ARG A 22 -23.55 -7.85 -19.52
N THR A 23 -22.98 -7.36 -20.60
CA THR A 23 -23.80 -7.13 -21.78
C THR A 23 -23.67 -8.22 -22.83
N GLY A 24 -22.52 -8.88 -22.94
CA GLY A 24 -22.31 -9.99 -23.88
C GLY A 24 -22.81 -9.73 -25.30
N GLY A 25 -23.28 -8.51 -25.58
CA GLY A 25 -23.96 -8.14 -26.77
C GLY A 25 -23.07 -7.47 -27.81
N TYR A 26 -23.60 -7.37 -29.02
CA TYR A 26 -22.99 -6.63 -30.13
C TYR A 26 -24.08 -5.81 -30.86
N GLY A 27 -23.68 -4.91 -31.73
CA GLY A 27 -24.62 -4.11 -32.54
C GLY A 27 -25.44 -3.14 -31.68
N ASP A 28 -26.76 -3.10 -31.94
CA ASP A 28 -27.64 -2.16 -31.26
C ASP A 28 -27.87 -2.47 -29.78
N SER A 29 -27.80 -3.74 -29.39
CA SER A 29 -27.85 -4.14 -27.99
C SER A 29 -26.73 -3.49 -27.23
N LEU A 30 -25.49 -3.65 -27.68
CA LEU A 30 -24.30 -3.03 -27.08
C LEU A 30 -24.41 -1.49 -27.04
N ARG A 31 -24.88 -0.87 -28.13
CA ARG A 31 -25.05 0.59 -28.19
C ARG A 31 -26.06 1.10 -27.15
N ASN A 32 -27.17 0.39 -26.97
CA ASN A 32 -28.18 0.73 -25.99
C ASN A 32 -27.68 0.56 -24.56
N ASP A 33 -26.92 -0.49 -24.27
CA ASP A 33 -26.32 -0.73 -22.98
C ASP A 33 -25.26 0.31 -22.66
N VAL A 34 -24.43 0.69 -23.64
CA VAL A 34 -23.47 1.80 -23.48
C VAL A 34 -24.19 3.09 -23.13
N LYS A 35 -25.25 3.45 -23.86
CA LYS A 35 -26.04 4.66 -23.59
C LYS A 35 -26.69 4.64 -22.20
N LYS A 36 -27.16 3.48 -21.76
CA LYS A 36 -27.86 3.32 -20.48
C LYS A 36 -26.90 3.34 -19.28
N TYR A 37 -25.75 2.72 -19.40
CA TYR A 37 -24.84 2.49 -18.27
C TYR A 37 -23.61 3.36 -18.28
N TYR A 38 -23.37 4.16 -19.32
CA TYR A 38 -22.26 5.09 -19.38
C TYR A 38 -22.35 6.12 -18.25
N GLY A 39 -21.31 6.19 -17.42
CA GLY A 39 -21.29 7.11 -16.28
C GLY A 39 -22.12 6.68 -15.07
N SER A 40 -22.79 5.52 -15.12
CA SER A 40 -23.60 5.00 -14.00
C SER A 40 -22.82 4.12 -13.03
N THR A 41 -21.52 3.94 -13.24
CA THR A 41 -20.67 3.09 -12.40
C THR A 41 -19.92 3.92 -11.38
N VAL A 42 -20.01 3.54 -10.11
CA VAL A 42 -19.25 4.10 -9.01
C VAL A 42 -18.30 3.03 -8.49
N TYR A 43 -17.11 3.47 -8.13
CA TYR A 43 -16.07 2.62 -7.63
C TYR A 43 -15.68 3.04 -6.22
N LEU A 44 -15.73 2.14 -5.25
CA LEU A 44 -15.37 2.38 -3.85
C LEU A 44 -14.05 1.69 -3.52
N SER A 45 -13.16 2.41 -2.87
CA SER A 45 -11.83 1.95 -2.50
C SER A 45 -11.59 2.11 -1.01
N GLY A 46 -11.00 1.11 -0.40
CA GLY A 46 -10.58 1.16 0.98
C GLY A 46 -9.07 1.07 1.13
N ARG A 47 -8.56 1.83 2.07
CA ARG A 47 -7.18 1.72 2.53
C ARG A 47 -7.22 1.57 4.04
N GLY A 48 -6.34 0.73 4.57
CA GLY A 48 -6.27 0.47 6.00
C GLY A 48 -4.84 0.49 6.49
N GLU A 49 -4.70 0.41 7.78
CA GLU A 49 -3.41 0.29 8.45
C GLU A 49 -2.90 -1.14 8.37
N ALA A 50 -1.60 -1.30 8.11
CA ALA A 50 -0.89 -2.56 8.25
C ALA A 50 -0.11 -2.55 9.56
N ILE A 51 -0.34 -3.55 10.41
CA ILE A 51 0.36 -3.69 11.69
C ILE A 51 1.74 -4.29 11.44
N PRO A 52 2.82 -3.67 11.95
CA PRO A 52 4.15 -4.22 11.81
C PRO A 52 4.29 -5.49 12.66
N LEU A 53 4.65 -6.60 12.02
CA LEU A 53 4.88 -7.89 12.65
C LEU A 53 6.35 -8.26 12.48
N LYS A 54 6.94 -8.91 13.50
CA LYS A 54 8.33 -9.37 13.46
C LYS A 54 8.56 -10.41 12.35
N GLU A 55 7.53 -11.17 12.02
CA GLU A 55 7.54 -12.19 10.96
C GLU A 55 7.53 -11.60 9.55
N ASN A 56 7.16 -10.32 9.43
CA ASN A 56 7.18 -9.56 8.18
C ASN A 56 8.49 -8.79 8.07
N TYR A 57 9.45 -9.32 7.29
CA TYR A 57 10.78 -8.74 7.17
C TYR A 57 11.34 -8.88 5.75
N CYS A 58 12.42 -8.18 5.48
CA CYS A 58 13.22 -8.39 4.28
C CYS A 58 14.61 -8.91 4.65
N GLU A 59 15.19 -9.68 3.76
CA GLU A 59 16.54 -10.24 3.86
C GLU A 59 17.24 -10.19 2.50
N ILE A 60 18.55 -10.30 2.48
CA ILE A 60 19.30 -10.44 1.22
C ILE A 60 19.17 -11.90 0.75
N ASP A 61 18.73 -12.08 -0.49
CA ASP A 61 18.72 -13.39 -1.14
C ASP A 61 20.08 -13.60 -1.82
N ASN A 62 20.94 -14.41 -1.20
CA ASN A 62 22.27 -14.69 -1.72
C ASN A 62 22.27 -15.62 -2.95
N ASP A 63 21.18 -16.35 -3.15
CA ASP A 63 21.03 -17.32 -4.25
C ASP A 63 20.56 -16.63 -5.55
N THR A 64 19.82 -15.54 -5.43
CA THR A 64 19.27 -14.79 -6.56
C THR A 64 20.02 -13.47 -6.74
N LYS A 65 20.52 -13.22 -7.95
CA LYS A 65 21.22 -11.98 -8.30
C LYS A 65 20.53 -11.28 -9.46
N ASP A 66 20.65 -9.97 -9.48
CA ASP A 66 20.21 -9.16 -10.60
C ASP A 66 21.18 -9.30 -11.81
N LYS A 67 20.88 -8.58 -12.89
CA LYS A 67 21.68 -8.59 -14.13
C LYS A 67 23.11 -8.05 -13.95
N TYR A 68 23.40 -7.40 -12.82
CA TYR A 68 24.73 -6.87 -12.49
C TYR A 68 25.49 -7.75 -11.49
N GLY A 69 24.90 -8.87 -11.07
CA GLY A 69 25.49 -9.79 -10.08
C GLY A 69 25.28 -9.36 -8.62
N VAL A 70 24.44 -8.36 -8.36
CA VAL A 70 24.10 -7.91 -7.02
C VAL A 70 22.99 -8.78 -6.44
N PRO A 71 23.13 -9.32 -5.21
CA PRO A 71 22.07 -10.04 -4.54
C PRO A 71 20.81 -9.19 -4.39
N VAL A 72 19.65 -9.80 -4.64
CA VAL A 72 18.35 -9.10 -4.56
C VAL A 72 17.77 -9.19 -3.15
N LEU A 73 16.83 -8.30 -2.83
CA LEU A 73 16.04 -8.39 -1.61
C LEU A 73 14.93 -9.44 -1.74
N LYS A 74 14.79 -10.23 -0.71
CA LYS A 74 13.69 -11.17 -0.52
C LYS A 74 12.79 -10.68 0.59
N PHE A 75 11.49 -10.59 0.29
CA PHE A 75 10.49 -10.14 1.25
C PHE A 75 9.70 -11.33 1.77
N ARG A 76 9.62 -11.44 3.09
CA ARG A 76 8.71 -12.36 3.78
C ARG A 76 7.59 -11.52 4.38
N TYR A 77 6.41 -11.64 3.78
CA TYR A 77 5.26 -10.85 4.20
C TYR A 77 3.97 -11.67 4.16
N LYS A 78 3.18 -11.56 5.21
CA LYS A 78 1.88 -12.20 5.33
C LYS A 78 0.90 -11.25 6.01
N TRP A 79 -0.30 -11.17 5.48
CA TRP A 79 -1.40 -10.46 6.13
C TRP A 79 -1.81 -11.17 7.43
N SER A 80 -2.05 -10.40 8.48
CA SER A 80 -2.57 -10.92 9.75
C SER A 80 -4.11 -10.96 9.74
N ASP A 81 -4.66 -11.56 10.76
CA ASP A 81 -6.13 -11.55 10.95
C ASP A 81 -6.68 -10.14 11.16
N TYR A 82 -5.85 -9.18 11.58
CA TYR A 82 -6.24 -7.79 11.75
C TYR A 82 -6.54 -7.15 10.40
N GLU A 83 -5.62 -7.23 9.43
CA GLU A 83 -5.84 -6.69 8.08
C GLU A 83 -7.00 -7.40 7.38
N LEU A 84 -7.12 -8.72 7.53
CA LEU A 84 -8.23 -9.47 6.95
C LEU A 84 -9.59 -9.05 7.52
N LYS A 85 -9.68 -8.73 8.81
CA LYS A 85 -10.89 -8.18 9.43
C LYS A 85 -11.21 -6.78 8.91
N GLN A 86 -10.19 -5.91 8.73
CA GLN A 86 -10.38 -4.59 8.15
C GLN A 86 -10.97 -4.68 6.73
N VAL A 87 -10.39 -5.53 5.89
CA VAL A 87 -10.85 -5.70 4.50
C VAL A 87 -12.29 -6.22 4.45
N LYS A 88 -12.61 -7.21 5.28
CA LYS A 88 -13.98 -7.70 5.40
C LYS A 88 -14.95 -6.59 5.78
N HIS A 89 -14.61 -5.80 6.80
CA HIS A 89 -15.43 -4.68 7.23
C HIS A 89 -15.61 -3.62 6.13
N MET A 90 -14.55 -3.31 5.37
CA MET A 90 -14.62 -2.39 4.23
C MET A 90 -15.59 -2.90 3.17
N HIS A 91 -15.56 -4.18 2.82
CA HIS A 91 -16.50 -4.77 1.87
C HIS A 91 -17.96 -4.67 2.35
N ASP A 92 -18.19 -4.98 3.63
CA ASP A 92 -19.54 -4.87 4.21
C ASP A 92 -20.06 -3.41 4.15
N THR A 93 -19.20 -2.45 4.50
CA THR A 93 -19.51 -1.01 4.44
C THR A 93 -19.74 -0.53 3.01
N PHE A 94 -18.95 -0.98 2.05
CA PHE A 94 -19.10 -0.59 0.64
C PHE A 94 -20.39 -1.13 0.02
N GLU A 95 -20.78 -2.34 0.38
CA GLU A 95 -22.10 -2.87 -0.01
C GLU A 95 -23.23 -2.03 0.57
N GLU A 96 -23.17 -1.70 1.86
CA GLU A 96 -24.15 -0.85 2.51
C GLU A 96 -24.27 0.52 1.83
N ILE A 97 -23.14 1.16 1.54
CA ILE A 97 -23.10 2.43 0.80
C ILE A 97 -23.73 2.27 -0.58
N ALA A 98 -23.34 1.23 -1.32
CA ALA A 98 -23.90 0.98 -2.66
C ALA A 98 -25.42 0.81 -2.64
N TYR A 99 -25.96 0.04 -1.71
CA TYR A 99 -27.41 -0.15 -1.57
C TYR A 99 -28.11 1.14 -1.15
N ASN A 100 -27.57 1.90 -0.21
CA ASN A 100 -28.14 3.18 0.23
C ASN A 100 -28.14 4.24 -0.88
N MET A 101 -27.22 4.16 -1.83
CA MET A 101 -27.20 4.99 -3.04
C MET A 101 -28.17 4.50 -4.13
N GLY A 102 -28.89 3.40 -3.92
CA GLY A 102 -29.70 2.76 -4.94
C GLY A 102 -28.90 2.00 -6.00
N GLY A 103 -27.64 1.73 -5.73
CA GLY A 103 -26.75 0.99 -6.62
C GLY A 103 -26.90 -0.52 -6.49
N ILE A 104 -26.30 -1.23 -7.42
CA ILE A 104 -26.21 -2.69 -7.41
C ILE A 104 -24.73 -3.07 -7.40
N PRO A 105 -24.23 -3.79 -6.38
CA PRO A 105 -22.86 -4.28 -6.35
C PRO A 105 -22.56 -5.13 -7.59
N LEU A 106 -21.39 -4.92 -8.19
CA LEU A 106 -20.93 -5.64 -9.36
C LEU A 106 -19.89 -6.69 -8.95
N GLY A 107 -19.95 -7.85 -9.59
CA GLY A 107 -19.06 -8.95 -9.35
C GLY A 107 -19.47 -9.82 -8.14
N THR A 108 -18.57 -10.73 -7.78
CA THR A 108 -18.74 -11.63 -6.62
C THR A 108 -18.01 -11.06 -5.44
N LYS A 109 -18.68 -10.99 -4.28
CA LYS A 109 -18.04 -10.56 -3.03
C LYS A 109 -16.91 -11.51 -2.67
N PRO A 110 -15.70 -11.00 -2.45
CA PRO A 110 -14.59 -11.83 -2.02
C PRO A 110 -14.83 -12.47 -0.65
N THR A 111 -14.27 -13.65 -0.45
CA THR A 111 -14.46 -14.46 0.76
C THR A 111 -13.13 -14.65 1.52
N LYS A 112 -13.17 -15.33 2.66
CA LYS A 112 -11.95 -15.68 3.40
C LYS A 112 -10.98 -16.54 2.60
N LYS A 113 -11.47 -17.33 1.64
CA LYS A 113 -10.63 -18.24 0.82
C LYS A 113 -9.68 -17.47 -0.10
N ASP A 114 -10.07 -16.29 -0.52
CA ASP A 114 -9.32 -15.37 -1.37
C ASP A 114 -8.82 -14.15 -0.58
N ASN A 115 -8.66 -14.30 0.74
CA ASN A 115 -8.26 -13.24 1.65
C ASN A 115 -9.11 -11.97 1.50
N TYR A 116 -10.40 -12.08 1.21
CA TYR A 116 -11.30 -10.97 0.94
C TYR A 116 -10.82 -10.03 -0.18
N GLY A 117 -10.05 -10.55 -1.13
CA GLY A 117 -9.54 -9.78 -2.27
C GLY A 117 -8.50 -8.72 -1.90
N ILE A 118 -7.85 -8.82 -0.74
CA ILE A 118 -6.71 -7.96 -0.41
C ILE A 118 -5.56 -8.25 -1.38
N SER A 119 -4.89 -7.20 -1.82
CA SER A 119 -3.77 -7.34 -2.76
C SER A 119 -2.66 -8.23 -2.20
N VAL A 120 -2.01 -8.95 -3.07
CA VAL A 120 -0.83 -9.72 -2.70
C VAL A 120 0.26 -8.76 -2.22
N PRO A 121 0.98 -9.11 -1.14
CA PRO A 121 2.11 -8.30 -0.68
C PRO A 121 3.11 -8.02 -1.81
N GLY A 122 3.50 -6.75 -1.99
CA GLY A 122 4.39 -6.32 -3.06
C GLY A 122 3.71 -5.86 -4.35
N GLU A 123 2.41 -6.05 -4.52
CA GLU A 123 1.67 -5.55 -5.69
C GLU A 123 1.36 -4.05 -5.64
N ILE A 124 1.39 -3.46 -4.47
CA ILE A 124 1.00 -2.06 -4.26
C ILE A 124 2.15 -1.32 -3.62
N ILE A 125 2.37 -0.09 -4.06
CA ILE A 125 3.32 0.86 -3.48
C ILE A 125 2.93 1.28 -2.06
N HIS A 126 3.81 1.94 -1.34
CA HIS A 126 3.74 2.40 0.05
C HIS A 126 4.34 1.42 1.06
N GLU A 127 5.36 0.70 0.66
CA GLU A 127 6.16 -0.11 1.56
C GLU A 127 6.89 0.80 2.54
N VAL A 128 6.88 0.38 3.82
CA VAL A 128 7.52 1.12 4.93
C VAL A 128 8.15 0.13 5.92
N GLY A 129 8.99 0.63 6.81
CA GLY A 129 9.44 -0.11 7.98
C GLY A 129 10.64 -1.03 7.79
N THR A 130 11.28 -1.04 6.61
CA THR A 130 12.48 -1.89 6.37
C THR A 130 13.68 -1.47 7.22
N THR A 131 13.78 -0.18 7.57
CA THR A 131 14.79 0.35 8.50
C THR A 131 14.13 1.12 9.65
N ARG A 132 13.08 0.52 10.24
CA ARG A 132 12.24 1.22 11.20
C ARG A 132 13.04 1.94 12.29
N MET A 133 12.57 3.13 12.66
CA MET A 133 13.19 3.91 13.71
C MET A 133 12.80 3.43 15.11
N GLY A 134 13.69 3.72 16.07
CA GLY A 134 13.46 3.44 17.48
C GLY A 134 14.63 3.88 18.35
N ASN A 135 14.47 3.74 19.65
CA ASN A 135 15.50 4.12 20.63
C ASN A 135 16.45 2.98 20.98
N ASP A 136 16.06 1.74 20.71
CA ASP A 136 16.84 0.56 21.05
C ASP A 136 17.40 -0.09 19.78
N PRO A 137 18.74 -0.14 19.60
CA PRO A 137 19.38 -0.75 18.42
C PRO A 137 19.09 -2.25 18.27
N LYS A 138 18.62 -2.93 19.32
CA LYS A 138 18.20 -4.34 19.24
C LYS A 138 16.87 -4.53 18.54
N THR A 139 16.05 -3.49 18.47
CA THR A 139 14.69 -3.54 17.94
C THR A 139 14.42 -2.52 16.84
N SER A 140 15.42 -1.72 16.47
CA SER A 140 15.33 -0.70 15.41
C SER A 140 16.63 -0.59 14.63
N VAL A 141 16.56 -0.05 13.43
CA VAL A 141 17.72 0.12 12.55
C VAL A 141 18.25 1.55 12.60
N VAL A 142 17.35 2.53 12.69
CA VAL A 142 17.71 3.94 12.80
C VAL A 142 17.15 4.58 14.06
N ASN A 143 17.79 5.64 14.52
CA ASN A 143 17.35 6.43 15.66
C ASN A 143 16.26 7.47 15.26
N LYS A 144 15.83 8.28 16.22
CA LYS A 144 14.81 9.33 16.00
C LYS A 144 15.17 10.40 14.94
N TYR A 145 16.43 10.51 14.54
CA TYR A 145 16.92 11.39 13.48
C TYR A 145 17.23 10.63 12.19
N GLU A 146 16.68 9.42 12.03
CA GLU A 146 16.84 8.59 10.84
C GLU A 146 18.30 8.18 10.56
N ARG A 147 19.19 8.34 11.56
CA ARG A 147 20.60 7.89 11.51
C ARG A 147 20.66 6.42 11.91
N LEU A 148 21.44 5.63 11.17
CA LEU A 148 21.74 4.25 11.54
C LEU A 148 22.35 4.18 12.95
N HIS A 149 21.98 3.11 13.70
CA HIS A 149 22.61 2.86 15.01
C HIS A 149 24.04 2.41 14.90
N ASP A 150 24.38 1.67 13.84
CA ASP A 150 25.69 1.04 13.65
C ASP A 150 26.67 1.91 12.84
N VAL A 151 26.18 2.94 12.16
CA VAL A 151 26.99 3.79 11.28
C VAL A 151 26.62 5.25 11.47
N ASP A 152 27.53 6.03 12.01
CA ASP A 152 27.24 7.41 12.47
C ASP A 152 26.98 8.45 11.36
N ASN A 153 27.44 8.21 10.15
CA ASN A 153 27.34 9.15 9.03
C ASN A 153 26.37 8.71 7.93
N VAL A 154 25.48 7.74 8.23
CA VAL A 154 24.47 7.26 7.28
C VAL A 154 23.07 7.54 7.82
N TYR A 155 22.24 8.15 6.99
CA TYR A 155 20.85 8.51 7.26
C TYR A 155 19.94 7.91 6.21
N VAL A 156 18.76 7.45 6.63
CA VAL A 156 17.74 6.89 5.75
C VAL A 156 16.53 7.83 5.78
N VAL A 157 16.26 8.53 4.67
CA VAL A 157 15.31 9.65 4.61
C VAL A 157 14.12 9.39 3.66
N ASP A 158 13.71 8.15 3.57
CA ASP A 158 12.55 7.70 2.80
C ASP A 158 11.45 7.14 3.73
N ALA A 159 10.60 6.25 3.25
CA ALA A 159 9.55 5.61 4.04
C ALA A 159 10.05 4.43 4.91
N ALA A 160 11.28 3.96 4.72
CA ALA A 160 11.81 2.82 5.45
C ALA A 160 11.91 3.03 6.97
N PRO A 161 12.19 4.24 7.51
CA PRO A 161 12.17 4.53 8.95
C PRO A 161 10.80 4.45 9.64
N PHE A 162 9.71 4.41 8.92
CA PHE A 162 8.38 4.38 9.52
C PHE A 162 8.18 3.13 10.39
N VAL A 163 7.47 3.30 11.50
CA VAL A 163 7.19 2.22 12.45
C VAL A 163 5.88 1.50 12.16
N SER A 164 5.00 2.11 11.38
CA SER A 164 3.74 1.55 10.88
C SER A 164 3.30 2.29 9.63
N GLN A 165 2.40 1.69 8.86
CA GLN A 165 1.76 2.33 7.72
C GLN A 165 0.28 2.55 8.04
N ALA A 166 -0.12 3.82 8.13
CA ALA A 166 -1.49 4.24 8.26
C ALA A 166 -2.25 4.18 6.91
N ASP A 167 -3.51 4.56 6.94
CA ASP A 167 -4.41 4.59 5.77
C ASP A 167 -4.11 5.73 4.77
N LYS A 168 -3.15 6.61 5.07
CA LYS A 168 -2.81 7.79 4.25
C LYS A 168 -1.56 7.59 3.41
N ASN A 169 -1.47 8.36 2.32
CA ASN A 169 -0.28 8.40 1.48
C ASN A 169 0.92 8.93 2.28
N PRO A 170 2.10 8.28 2.27
CA PRO A 170 3.20 8.58 3.19
C PRO A 170 4.07 9.77 2.78
N THR A 171 3.98 10.27 1.54
CA THR A 171 4.95 11.21 0.95
C THR A 171 5.14 12.49 1.79
N TRP A 172 4.06 13.09 2.29
CA TRP A 172 4.18 14.32 3.10
C TRP A 172 4.90 14.07 4.42
N THR A 173 4.66 12.91 5.04
CA THR A 173 5.37 12.51 6.26
C THR A 173 6.85 12.24 5.97
N ILE A 174 7.17 11.58 4.85
CA ILE A 174 8.54 11.40 4.39
C ILE A 174 9.25 12.74 4.25
N MET A 175 8.64 13.69 3.55
CA MET A 175 9.23 15.02 3.36
C MET A 175 9.46 15.76 4.68
N ALA A 176 8.51 15.70 5.60
CA ALA A 176 8.63 16.34 6.91
C ALA A 176 9.76 15.71 7.76
N LEU A 177 9.88 14.38 7.76
CA LEU A 177 10.95 13.69 8.46
C LEU A 177 12.31 13.95 7.83
N SER A 178 12.41 13.90 6.51
CA SER A 178 13.64 14.21 5.76
C SER A 178 14.11 15.65 6.02
N MET A 179 13.19 16.62 6.06
CA MET A 179 13.51 18.00 6.39
C MET A 179 14.06 18.13 7.82
N ARG A 180 13.40 17.51 8.80
CA ARG A 180 13.87 17.46 10.19
C ARG A 180 15.27 16.86 10.30
N THR A 181 15.53 15.78 9.60
CA THR A 181 16.84 15.11 9.58
C THR A 181 17.89 15.98 8.92
N SER A 182 17.56 16.67 7.83
CA SER A 182 18.46 17.63 7.19
C SER A 182 18.85 18.79 8.12
N GLU A 183 17.90 19.34 8.85
CA GLU A 183 18.15 20.39 9.85
C GLU A 183 19.05 19.88 10.99
N TYR A 184 18.83 18.64 11.44
CA TYR A 184 19.69 18.00 12.43
C TYR A 184 21.12 17.83 11.91
N ILE A 185 21.33 17.33 10.70
CA ILE A 185 22.65 17.17 10.09
C ILE A 185 23.37 18.51 10.00
N ILE A 186 22.70 19.59 9.55
CA ILE A 186 23.26 20.93 9.48
C ILE A 186 23.70 21.43 10.88
N SER A 187 22.88 21.14 11.89
CA SER A 187 23.21 21.49 13.28
C SER A 187 24.46 20.77 13.78
N GLU A 188 24.56 19.47 13.51
CA GLU A 188 25.70 18.66 13.95
C GLU A 188 27.00 19.01 13.19
N LEU A 189 26.90 19.28 11.90
CA LEU A 189 28.02 19.81 11.10
C LEU A 189 28.59 21.11 11.68
N LYS A 190 27.71 22.05 12.06
CA LYS A 190 28.14 23.32 12.70
C LYS A 190 28.86 23.10 14.03
N LYS A 191 28.48 22.04 14.75
CA LYS A 191 29.14 21.65 16.02
C LYS A 191 30.38 20.79 15.81
N LYS A 192 30.70 20.40 14.57
CA LYS A 192 31.77 19.44 14.22
C LYS A 192 31.60 18.06 14.86
N ASN A 193 30.35 17.61 14.98
CA ASN A 193 30.01 16.28 15.55
C ASN A 193 29.81 15.20 14.47
N VAL A 194 29.86 15.55 13.20
CA VAL A 194 29.76 14.68 12.02
C VAL A 194 30.83 15.05 11.02
#